data_cd3d89acc0033c32a7ead84be82ce186
#
_entry.id   cd3d89acc0033c32a7ead84be82ce186
#
_cell.length_a   1.000
_cell.length_b   1.000
_cell.length_c   1.000
_cell.angle_alpha   90.00
_cell.angle_beta   90.00
_cell.angle_gamma   90.00
#
_symmetry.space_group_name_H-M   'P 1'
#
loop_
_entity.id
_entity.type
_entity.pdbx_description
1 polymer ?
#
loop_
_entity_poly.entity_id
_entity_poly.type
_entity_poly.pdbx_seq_one_letter_code
_entity_poly.pdbx_strand_id
1 'polypeptide(L)'
;MAASAAAPRITDASMSPVRFAVNRSRAPEVQEGVARGTTFRYDLSKKAEVFFFFDRGVKGRVVGGHCRRQTRTNRHHKPCPFYVHSGSFKQAGADGANVKRFSGRIGSLTFKPGHYKVKLVAVDSMGNPSPGKTLRFTVLRG
;
A
#
# COMPACT_ATOMS: atom_id res chain seq x y z
N MET A 1 9.04 -23.64 -25.05
CA MET A 1 9.50 -23.09 -24.77
C MET A 1 9.22 -22.29 -23.78
N ALA A 2 9.62 -22.02 -23.23
CA ALA A 2 9.63 -21.45 -21.95
C ALA A 2 9.44 -19.99 -21.91
N ALA A 3 8.71 -19.53 -22.84
CA ALA A 3 8.43 -18.10 -22.90
C ALA A 3 7.81 -17.58 -21.62
N SER A 4 7.15 -18.44 -20.86
CA SER A 4 6.46 -18.02 -19.65
C SER A 4 7.36 -17.86 -18.45
N ALA A 5 8.68 -18.06 -18.60
CA ALA A 5 9.58 -17.94 -17.46
C ALA A 5 9.86 -16.49 -17.05
N ALA A 6 9.47 -15.52 -17.88
CA ALA A 6 9.67 -14.12 -17.51
C ALA A 6 8.80 -13.76 -16.30
N ALA A 7 9.39 -13.09 -15.32
CA ALA A 7 8.67 -12.61 -14.17
C ALA A 7 7.59 -11.61 -14.59
N PRO A 8 6.49 -11.52 -13.85
CA PRO A 8 5.48 -10.51 -14.14
C PRO A 8 6.04 -9.11 -13.87
N ARG A 9 5.44 -8.12 -14.51
CA ARG A 9 5.79 -6.72 -14.29
C ARG A 9 4.53 -5.94 -13.99
N ILE A 10 4.63 -5.04 -13.04
CA ILE A 10 3.55 -4.11 -12.70
C ILE A 10 3.89 -2.77 -13.32
N THR A 11 2.97 -2.22 -14.10
CA THR A 11 3.14 -0.90 -14.69
C THR A 11 1.92 -0.04 -14.37
N ASP A 12 2.09 1.28 -14.48
CA ASP A 12 1.00 2.24 -14.27
C ASP A 12 0.25 2.04 -12.95
N ALA A 13 0.99 1.68 -11.90
CA ALA A 13 0.39 1.53 -10.58
C ALA A 13 0.01 2.91 -10.03
N SER A 14 -1.23 3.05 -9.59
CA SER A 14 -1.72 4.30 -9.03
C SER A 14 -2.83 4.03 -8.04
N MET A 15 -3.14 5.04 -7.24
CA MET A 15 -4.31 5.01 -6.39
C MET A 15 -4.96 6.38 -6.38
N SER A 16 -6.28 6.40 -6.30
CA SER A 16 -7.04 7.64 -6.31
C SER A 16 -8.29 7.47 -5.46
N PRO A 17 -8.49 8.36 -4.47
CA PRO A 17 -7.60 9.41 -4.03
C PRO A 17 -6.43 8.89 -3.20
N VAL A 18 -5.39 9.72 -3.03
CA VAL A 18 -4.25 9.38 -2.16
C VAL A 18 -4.45 9.91 -0.74
N ARG A 19 -5.53 10.61 -0.50
CA ARG A 19 -5.93 11.09 0.82
C ARG A 19 -7.40 10.74 0.99
N PHE A 20 -7.69 9.91 1.99
CA PHE A 20 -9.06 9.42 2.18
C PHE A 20 -9.28 9.02 3.63
N ALA A 21 -10.54 9.04 4.05
CA ALA A 21 -10.95 8.47 5.33
C ALA A 21 -11.34 7.02 5.13
N VAL A 22 -11.32 6.25 6.19
CA VAL A 22 -11.75 4.84 6.13
C VAL A 22 -13.23 4.77 5.77
N ASN A 23 -13.57 3.90 4.84
CA ASN A 23 -14.95 3.63 4.49
C ASN A 23 -15.47 2.48 5.34
N ARG A 24 -16.34 2.79 6.29
CA ARG A 24 -16.89 1.81 7.21
C ARG A 24 -18.20 1.22 6.73
N SER A 25 -18.75 1.81 5.67
CA SER A 25 -20.01 1.38 5.11
C SER A 25 -19.75 0.58 3.85
N ARG A 26 -20.74 -0.19 3.41
CA ARG A 26 -20.63 -0.91 2.16
C ARG A 26 -20.96 -0.04 0.97
N ALA A 27 -21.58 1.10 1.22
CA ALA A 27 -21.96 1.98 0.14
C ALA A 27 -20.74 2.76 -0.35
N PRO A 28 -20.64 3.01 -1.64
CA PRO A 28 -19.57 3.87 -2.13
C PRO A 28 -19.86 5.28 -1.67
N GLU A 29 -18.87 5.89 -1.09
CA GLU A 29 -19.16 7.09 -0.53
C GLU A 29 -18.32 8.16 -0.87
N VAL A 30 -18.88 9.14 -1.41
CA VAL A 30 -18.31 10.47 -1.31
C VAL A 30 -19.20 11.19 -0.35
N GLN A 31 -18.74 11.38 0.85
CA GLN A 31 -19.42 12.29 1.73
C GLN A 31 -18.87 13.66 1.46
N GLU A 32 -19.71 14.65 1.71
CA GLU A 32 -19.35 16.01 1.47
C GLU A 32 -18.00 16.33 2.09
N GLY A 33 -17.04 16.72 1.28
CA GLY A 33 -15.72 17.17 1.69
C GLY A 33 -14.65 16.13 1.92
N VAL A 34 -14.99 14.85 2.10
CA VAL A 34 -13.99 13.81 2.39
C VAL A 34 -14.30 12.55 1.63
N ALA A 35 -13.35 12.13 0.79
CA ALA A 35 -13.47 10.84 0.12
C ALA A 35 -13.25 9.71 1.13
N ARG A 36 -13.99 8.62 0.97
CA ARG A 36 -13.86 7.45 1.82
C ARG A 36 -13.40 6.26 1.00
N GLY A 37 -12.30 5.65 1.44
CA GLY A 37 -11.68 4.58 0.68
C GLY A 37 -10.94 5.11 -0.54
N THR A 38 -10.31 4.20 -1.25
CA THR A 38 -9.53 4.52 -2.43
C THR A 38 -9.63 3.38 -3.43
N THR A 39 -9.11 3.60 -4.63
CA THR A 39 -9.07 2.58 -5.68
C THR A 39 -7.65 2.47 -6.20
N PHE A 40 -7.12 1.26 -6.20
CA PHE A 40 -5.85 0.95 -6.84
C PHE A 40 -6.10 0.56 -8.28
N ARG A 41 -5.23 1.01 -9.18
CA ARG A 41 -5.22 0.60 -10.57
C ARG A 41 -3.80 0.24 -10.96
N TYR A 42 -3.65 -0.83 -11.71
CA TYR A 42 -2.34 -1.27 -12.15
C TYR A 42 -2.48 -2.21 -13.34
N ASP A 43 -1.42 -2.30 -14.14
CA ASP A 43 -1.38 -3.22 -15.26
C ASP A 43 -0.39 -4.33 -14.98
N LEU A 44 -0.71 -5.54 -15.38
CA LEU A 44 0.19 -6.69 -15.28
C LEU A 44 0.59 -7.17 -16.65
N SER A 45 1.85 -7.55 -16.79
CA SER A 45 2.37 -8.12 -18.03
C SER A 45 1.91 -9.56 -18.26
N LYS A 46 1.40 -10.20 -17.21
CA LYS A 46 0.87 -11.56 -17.26
C LYS A 46 0.01 -11.80 -16.04
N LYS A 47 -0.84 -12.80 -16.09
CA LYS A 47 -1.63 -13.22 -14.93
C LYS A 47 -0.71 -13.52 -13.75
N ALA A 48 -1.04 -13.00 -12.58
CA ALA A 48 -0.24 -13.19 -11.37
C ALA A 48 -1.07 -12.89 -10.14
N GLU A 49 -0.61 -13.36 -9.00
CA GLU A 49 -1.20 -12.96 -7.74
C GLU A 49 -0.49 -11.72 -7.25
N VAL A 50 -1.22 -10.69 -6.89
CA VAL A 50 -0.64 -9.41 -6.47
C VAL A 50 -0.79 -9.25 -4.98
N PHE A 51 0.34 -9.04 -4.32
CA PHE A 51 0.39 -8.82 -2.87
C PHE A 51 0.52 -7.33 -2.59
N PHE A 52 -0.28 -6.86 -1.65
CA PHE A 52 -0.27 -5.47 -1.19
C PHE A 52 0.24 -5.48 0.25
N PHE A 53 1.44 -4.94 0.46
CA PHE A 53 2.05 -4.86 1.79
C PHE A 53 1.98 -3.42 2.29
N PHE A 54 1.32 -3.21 3.41
CA PHE A 54 1.11 -1.86 3.95
C PHE A 54 2.01 -1.60 5.15
N ASP A 55 2.67 -0.46 5.12
CA ASP A 55 3.47 0.02 6.23
C ASP A 55 2.93 1.37 6.70
N ARG A 56 2.89 1.56 7.99
CA ARG A 56 2.43 2.81 8.59
C ARG A 56 3.64 3.61 9.06
N GLY A 57 3.65 4.90 8.77
CA GLY A 57 4.67 5.80 9.27
C GLY A 57 4.39 6.16 10.71
N VAL A 58 5.38 5.98 11.57
CA VAL A 58 5.33 6.40 12.96
C VAL A 58 6.49 7.35 13.20
N LYS A 59 6.50 8.01 14.38
CA LYS A 59 7.57 8.94 14.69
C LYS A 59 8.91 8.21 14.73
N GLY A 60 9.86 8.73 13.96
CA GLY A 60 11.21 8.24 13.94
C GLY A 60 12.20 9.38 14.09
N ARG A 61 13.45 9.02 14.32
CA ARG A 61 14.56 9.96 14.47
C ARG A 61 15.78 9.41 13.76
N VAL A 62 16.57 10.32 13.18
CA VAL A 62 17.79 9.94 12.49
C VAL A 62 18.89 9.76 13.53
N VAL A 63 19.40 8.54 13.63
CA VAL A 63 20.48 8.19 14.55
C VAL A 63 21.55 7.46 13.72
N GLY A 64 22.76 8.00 13.69
CA GLY A 64 23.84 7.38 12.93
C GLY A 64 23.55 7.25 11.45
N GLY A 65 22.83 8.22 10.86
CA GLY A 65 22.49 8.20 9.46
C GLY A 65 21.32 7.32 9.09
N HIS A 66 20.66 6.68 10.05
CA HIS A 66 19.51 5.81 9.80
C HIS A 66 18.28 6.30 10.56
N CYS A 67 17.11 6.15 9.95
CA CYS A 67 15.85 6.45 10.63
C CYS A 67 15.54 5.30 11.59
N ARG A 68 15.35 5.63 12.85
CA ARG A 68 14.99 4.66 13.88
C ARG A 68 13.73 5.12 14.57
N ARG A 69 13.00 4.19 15.17
CA ARG A 69 11.82 4.51 15.93
C ARG A 69 12.16 5.49 17.04
N GLN A 70 11.30 6.49 17.25
CA GLN A 70 11.52 7.46 18.32
C GLN A 70 11.48 6.81 19.69
N THR A 71 12.47 7.15 20.52
CA THR A 71 12.54 6.72 21.90
C THR A 71 12.75 7.93 22.78
N ARG A 72 12.76 7.72 24.09
CA ARG A 72 13.02 8.81 25.03
C ARG A 72 14.41 9.41 24.82
N THR A 73 15.37 8.61 24.41
CA THR A 73 16.76 9.05 24.31
C THR A 73 17.12 9.69 22.99
N ASN A 74 16.34 9.45 21.91
CA ASN A 74 16.66 9.99 20.59
C ASN A 74 15.69 11.07 20.10
N ARG A 75 14.70 11.45 20.89
CA ARG A 75 13.64 12.35 20.42
C ARG A 75 14.10 13.76 20.08
N HIS A 76 15.32 14.13 20.44
CA HIS A 76 15.91 15.41 20.09
C HIS A 76 16.70 15.35 18.78
N HIS A 77 16.83 14.16 18.20
CA HIS A 77 17.46 14.00 16.89
C HIS A 77 16.51 14.45 15.77
N LYS A 78 17.04 14.59 14.57
CA LYS A 78 16.25 15.01 13.41
C LYS A 78 15.07 14.07 13.19
N PRO A 79 13.83 14.58 13.00
CA PRO A 79 12.67 13.73 12.72
C PRO A 79 12.77 13.03 11.38
N CYS A 80 12.24 11.82 11.32
CA CYS A 80 12.06 11.08 10.08
C CYS A 80 10.87 10.14 10.24
N PRO A 81 10.19 9.75 9.15
CA PRO A 81 9.15 8.73 9.26
C PRO A 81 9.78 7.36 9.37
N PHE A 82 9.41 6.62 10.40
CA PHE A 82 9.83 5.23 10.57
C PHE A 82 8.64 4.35 10.24
N TYR A 83 8.78 3.45 9.27
CA TYR A 83 7.66 2.64 8.80
C TYR A 83 7.63 1.29 9.48
N VAL A 84 6.44 0.91 9.94
CA VAL A 84 6.20 -0.40 10.57
C VAL A 84 5.13 -1.13 9.78
N HIS A 85 5.25 -2.44 9.68
CA HIS A 85 4.28 -3.25 8.95
C HIS A 85 2.91 -3.10 9.59
N SER A 86 1.89 -2.86 8.74
CA SER A 86 0.53 -2.59 9.19
C SER A 86 -0.48 -3.63 8.74
N GLY A 87 -0.20 -4.36 7.69
CA GLY A 87 -1.11 -5.37 7.18
C GLY A 87 -0.83 -5.69 5.74
N SER A 88 -1.51 -6.70 5.22
CA SER A 88 -1.35 -7.09 3.83
C SER A 88 -2.59 -7.83 3.34
N PHE A 89 -2.78 -7.83 2.03
CA PHE A 89 -3.75 -8.70 1.39
C PHE A 89 -3.26 -9.04 -0.01
N LYS A 90 -3.94 -9.96 -0.65
CA LYS A 90 -3.60 -10.35 -2.02
C LYS A 90 -4.82 -10.33 -2.91
N GLN A 91 -4.61 -10.17 -4.20
CA GLN A 91 -5.64 -10.19 -5.21
C GLN A 91 -5.18 -11.00 -6.41
N ALA A 92 -6.06 -11.83 -6.93
CA ALA A 92 -5.77 -12.50 -8.20
C ALA A 92 -5.80 -11.45 -9.31
N GLY A 93 -4.68 -11.26 -9.99
CA GLY A 93 -4.56 -10.27 -11.04
C GLY A 93 -4.65 -10.89 -12.43
N ALA A 94 -5.29 -10.18 -13.34
CA ALA A 94 -5.38 -10.58 -14.73
C ALA A 94 -4.27 -9.93 -15.53
N ASP A 95 -3.91 -10.52 -16.66
CA ASP A 95 -3.05 -9.87 -17.65
C ASP A 95 -3.76 -8.60 -18.11
N GLY A 96 -3.05 -7.47 -18.10
CA GLY A 96 -3.61 -6.20 -18.48
C GLY A 96 -4.09 -5.38 -17.28
N ALA A 97 -5.17 -4.63 -17.46
CA ALA A 97 -5.64 -3.67 -16.47
C ALA A 97 -6.34 -4.35 -15.29
N ASN A 98 -6.03 -3.88 -14.09
CA ASN A 98 -6.62 -4.37 -12.85
C ASN A 98 -7.09 -3.21 -12.00
N VAL A 99 -8.14 -3.47 -11.21
CA VAL A 99 -8.71 -2.49 -10.29
C VAL A 99 -8.96 -3.18 -8.95
N LYS A 100 -8.59 -2.50 -7.86
CA LYS A 100 -8.86 -3.00 -6.52
C LYS A 100 -9.34 -1.86 -5.63
N ARG A 101 -10.55 -1.97 -5.12
CA ARG A 101 -11.06 -1.01 -4.14
C ARG A 101 -10.51 -1.35 -2.76
N PHE A 102 -10.16 -0.34 -2.02
CA PHE A 102 -9.63 -0.50 -0.67
C PHE A 102 -10.34 0.46 0.28
N SER A 103 -10.93 -0.09 1.32
CA SER A 103 -11.71 0.70 2.28
C SER A 103 -10.88 1.38 3.37
N GLY A 104 -9.63 0.97 3.54
CA GLY A 104 -8.81 1.33 4.70
C GLY A 104 -8.91 0.29 5.80
N ARG A 105 -9.53 -0.85 5.52
CA ARG A 105 -9.70 -1.94 6.47
C ARG A 105 -9.23 -3.25 5.85
N ILE A 106 -8.53 -4.04 6.65
CA ILE A 106 -8.11 -5.38 6.24
C ILE A 106 -8.63 -6.34 7.32
N GLY A 107 -9.69 -7.10 6.96
CA GLY A 107 -10.36 -7.94 7.96
C GLY A 107 -10.91 -7.10 9.10
N SER A 108 -10.52 -7.41 10.33
CA SER A 108 -10.93 -6.66 11.50
C SER A 108 -10.04 -5.45 11.79
N LEU A 109 -8.94 -5.32 11.05
CA LEU A 109 -8.01 -4.21 11.25
C LEU A 109 -8.50 -2.97 10.52
N THR A 110 -8.65 -1.86 11.22
CA THR A 110 -8.98 -0.56 10.64
C THR A 110 -7.75 0.33 10.73
N PHE A 111 -7.36 0.91 9.59
CA PHE A 111 -6.21 1.79 9.55
C PHE A 111 -6.50 3.08 10.31
N LYS A 112 -5.57 3.46 11.15
CA LYS A 112 -5.65 4.72 11.90
C LYS A 112 -5.23 5.88 10.99
N PRO A 113 -5.71 7.10 11.26
CA PRO A 113 -5.22 8.27 10.52
C PRO A 113 -3.69 8.37 10.58
N GLY A 114 -3.10 8.73 9.47
CA GLY A 114 -1.65 8.87 9.38
C GLY A 114 -1.13 8.62 7.97
N HIS A 115 0.17 8.59 7.85
CA HIS A 115 0.87 8.37 6.59
C HIS A 115 1.21 6.91 6.42
N TYR A 116 1.01 6.40 5.21
CA TYR A 116 1.23 5.00 4.87
C TYR A 116 1.97 4.88 3.56
N LYS A 117 2.58 3.74 3.35
CA LYS A 117 3.02 3.33 2.04
C LYS A 117 2.57 1.91 1.79
N VAL A 118 2.32 1.58 0.54
CA VAL A 118 1.93 0.24 0.13
C VAL A 118 2.86 -0.21 -0.98
N LYS A 119 3.32 -1.44 -0.86
CA LYS A 119 4.19 -2.03 -1.88
C LYS A 119 3.42 -3.15 -2.57
N LEU A 120 3.33 -3.08 -3.89
CA LEU A 120 2.68 -4.09 -4.70
C LEU A 120 3.76 -4.99 -5.29
N VAL A 121 3.57 -6.30 -5.15
CA VAL A 121 4.46 -7.30 -5.75
C VAL A 121 3.58 -8.35 -6.40
N ALA A 122 3.82 -8.63 -7.67
CA ALA A 122 3.09 -9.67 -8.39
C ALA A 122 3.93 -10.94 -8.43
N VAL A 123 3.31 -12.09 -8.19
CA VAL A 123 3.99 -13.38 -8.22
C VAL A 123 3.23 -14.28 -9.18
N ASP A 124 3.90 -14.82 -10.18
CA ASP A 124 3.26 -15.70 -11.15
C ASP A 124 3.12 -17.14 -10.62
N SER A 125 2.50 -18.01 -11.41
CA SER A 125 2.26 -19.39 -10.98
C SER A 125 3.54 -20.19 -10.78
N MET A 126 4.66 -19.72 -11.32
CA MET A 126 5.95 -20.37 -11.16
C MET A 126 6.72 -19.83 -9.95
N GLY A 127 6.13 -18.88 -9.22
CA GLY A 127 6.78 -18.29 -8.05
C GLY A 127 7.72 -17.15 -8.36
N ASN A 128 7.72 -16.61 -9.58
CA ASN A 128 8.60 -15.50 -9.94
C ASN A 128 7.99 -14.18 -9.49
N PRO A 129 8.68 -13.40 -8.65
CA PRO A 129 8.15 -12.13 -8.20
C PRO A 129 8.49 -10.99 -9.16
N SER A 130 7.63 -10.01 -9.23
CA SER A 130 7.90 -8.76 -9.95
C SER A 130 8.77 -7.85 -9.10
N PRO A 131 9.42 -6.85 -9.71
CA PRO A 131 9.91 -5.72 -8.94
C PRO A 131 8.75 -5.07 -8.19
N GLY A 132 9.00 -4.57 -7.00
CA GLY A 132 7.96 -3.94 -6.20
C GLY A 132 7.65 -2.53 -6.69
N LYS A 133 6.37 -2.13 -6.55
CA LYS A 133 5.94 -0.77 -6.83
C LYS A 133 5.39 -0.19 -5.54
N THR A 134 5.90 0.96 -5.13
CA THR A 134 5.51 1.59 -3.88
C THR A 134 4.68 2.83 -4.14
N LEU A 135 3.54 2.92 -3.47
CA LEU A 135 2.66 4.09 -3.51
C LEU A 135 2.54 4.63 -2.08
N ARG A 136 2.35 5.94 -1.96
CA ARG A 136 2.20 6.60 -0.66
C ARG A 136 0.83 7.24 -0.57
N PHE A 137 0.25 7.19 0.62
CA PHE A 137 -1.08 7.77 0.84
C PHE A 137 -1.24 8.19 2.29
N THR A 138 -2.31 8.94 2.54
CA THR A 138 -2.64 9.42 3.88
C THR A 138 -4.06 9.01 4.21
N VAL A 139 -4.23 8.43 5.39
CA VAL A 139 -5.56 8.14 5.94
C VAL A 139 -5.96 9.34 6.80
N LEU A 140 -7.13 9.89 6.51
CA LEU A 140 -7.65 11.08 7.19
C LEU A 140 -8.62 10.67 8.28
N ARG A 141 -8.84 11.56 9.22
CA ARG A 141 -9.93 11.39 10.19
C ARG A 141 -11.26 11.52 9.45
N GLY A 142 -12.19 10.65 9.79
CA GLY A 142 -13.46 10.65 9.12
C GLY A 142 -14.64 10.68 10.03
#